data_7f480ce19a7b6ac8a4bfdb197c6db6ac
#
_entry.id   7f480ce19a7b6ac8a4bfdb197c6db6ac
#
_cell.length_a   1.000
_cell.length_b   1.000
_cell.length_c   1.000
_cell.angle_alpha   90.00
_cell.angle_beta   90.00
_cell.angle_gamma   90.00
#
_symmetry.space_group_name_H-M   'P 1'
#
loop_
_entity.id
_entity.type
_entity.pdbx_description
1 polymer ?
#
loop_
_entity_poly.entity_id
_entity_poly.type
_entity_poly.pdbx_seq_one_letter_code
_entity_poly.pdbx_strand_id
1 'polypeptide(L)'
;MSDIHVPTPASVSFELPIKDGKRITQRTSWTIGEQQGRMVIDPALGVVTSSSFALRGVDVRSDSELDHSRTHYDSYAGETAATPAGNGRLNITQSARAEGMAVHSETDDKPSFDLTVRTLSGHGDLSGADPARAARVFATSVKLVAAAMAAASTMNTPHDPKQAPPMDREAVRALLVALDDLAASGRIEETADDMSLRGLDQEVTLAHLGIGMGLEAPGGMLHASIKLAMEGFGAPQLPEQYAGFVPRRIALEPTISGIHTTDLNALLMAATEPDANPQAMAPAIARIFADGGVTVGLENVRIETGETTLSGATEVKLSGPQTWQGVARIRASGFDALMDRIKADPTLSQALPFLVLARGLAKPDGDGLAWDIAFDETKKVVVNGTDLSRIAGGGGQRQ
;
A
#
# COMPACT_ATOMS: atom_id res chain seq x y z
N MET A 1 18.52 -2.90 -31.54
CA MET A 1 18.86 -1.90 -30.53
C MET A 1 18.34 -0.57 -31.03
N SER A 2 17.61 0.16 -30.22
CA SER A 2 17.06 1.47 -30.59
C SER A 2 17.30 2.45 -29.44
N ASP A 3 17.59 3.69 -29.79
CA ASP A 3 17.66 4.78 -28.83
C ASP A 3 16.24 5.31 -28.61
N ILE A 4 15.93 5.69 -27.38
CA ILE A 4 14.66 6.26 -27.00
C ILE A 4 14.91 7.74 -26.66
N HIS A 5 14.07 8.61 -27.23
CA HIS A 5 14.14 10.03 -27.00
C HIS A 5 12.77 10.58 -26.62
N VAL A 6 12.70 11.30 -25.50
CA VAL A 6 11.50 12.00 -25.06
C VAL A 6 11.53 13.43 -25.58
N PRO A 7 10.51 13.93 -26.26
CA PRO A 7 10.48 15.31 -26.74
C PRO A 7 10.66 16.30 -25.58
N THR A 8 11.54 17.28 -25.74
CA THR A 8 11.78 18.35 -24.76
C THR A 8 12.27 19.62 -25.44
N PRO A 9 11.76 20.84 -25.07
CA PRO A 9 10.59 21.03 -24.22
C PRO A 9 9.31 20.54 -24.88
N ALA A 10 8.35 20.09 -24.08
CA ALA A 10 7.03 19.71 -24.57
C ALA A 10 5.93 20.17 -23.61
N SER A 11 4.72 20.25 -24.10
CA SER A 11 3.55 20.58 -23.29
C SER A 11 2.29 19.91 -23.83
N VAL A 12 1.36 19.64 -22.92
CA VAL A 12 0.02 19.19 -23.23
C VAL A 12 -0.98 20.08 -22.51
N SER A 13 -2.10 20.38 -23.17
CA SER A 13 -3.20 21.12 -22.54
C SER A 13 -4.48 20.32 -22.69
N PHE A 14 -5.28 20.28 -21.66
CA PHE A 14 -6.58 19.63 -21.63
C PHE A 14 -7.59 20.46 -20.85
N GLU A 15 -8.84 20.38 -21.24
CA GLU A 15 -9.92 21.06 -20.56
C GLU A 15 -10.53 20.13 -19.52
N LEU A 16 -10.61 20.60 -18.28
CA LEU A 16 -11.25 19.91 -17.18
C LEU A 16 -12.60 20.55 -16.88
N PRO A 17 -13.69 19.81 -16.84
CA PRO A 17 -14.98 20.34 -16.38
C PRO A 17 -14.92 20.61 -14.88
N ILE A 18 -15.40 21.78 -14.47
CA ILE A 18 -15.63 22.12 -13.07
C ILE A 18 -17.12 22.33 -12.82
N LYS A 19 -17.46 22.58 -11.56
CA LYS A 19 -18.84 22.82 -11.12
C LYS A 19 -19.49 23.95 -11.94
N ASP A 20 -20.79 23.85 -12.17
CA ASP A 20 -21.63 24.83 -12.85
C ASP A 20 -21.36 24.96 -14.39
N GLY A 21 -20.86 23.89 -15.00
CA GLY A 21 -20.63 23.87 -16.45
C GLY A 21 -19.45 24.69 -16.95
N LYS A 22 -18.69 25.30 -16.03
CA LYS A 22 -17.43 25.95 -16.35
C LYS A 22 -16.37 24.90 -16.70
N ARG A 23 -15.40 25.31 -17.49
CA ARG A 23 -14.20 24.53 -17.80
C ARG A 23 -12.97 25.32 -17.42
N ILE A 24 -11.98 24.63 -16.90
CA ILE A 24 -10.65 25.18 -16.71
C ILE A 24 -9.69 24.51 -17.68
N THR A 25 -8.75 25.28 -18.17
CA THR A 25 -7.66 24.73 -18.97
C THR A 25 -6.51 24.41 -18.04
N GLN A 26 -6.10 23.14 -17.98
CA GLN A 26 -4.87 22.74 -17.35
C GLN A 26 -3.79 22.53 -18.39
N ARG A 27 -2.66 23.18 -18.20
CA ARG A 27 -1.49 23.05 -19.04
C ARG A 27 -0.36 22.42 -18.27
N THR A 28 0.11 21.28 -18.74
CA THR A 28 1.31 20.63 -18.21
C THR A 28 2.43 20.75 -19.22
N SER A 29 3.58 21.23 -18.77
CA SER A 29 4.79 21.37 -19.58
C SER A 29 5.95 20.69 -18.86
N TRP A 30 6.89 20.15 -19.63
CA TRP A 30 8.11 19.57 -19.08
C TRP A 30 9.34 19.97 -19.88
N THR A 31 10.46 20.02 -19.17
CA THR A 31 11.79 20.18 -19.74
C THR A 31 12.70 19.11 -19.16
N ILE A 32 13.62 18.61 -19.97
CA ILE A 32 14.60 17.59 -19.59
C ILE A 32 15.96 18.14 -20.05
N GLY A 33 16.90 18.28 -19.12
CA GLY A 33 18.24 18.81 -19.41
C GLY A 33 19.06 17.81 -20.22
N GLU A 34 19.17 16.59 -19.71
CA GLU A 34 19.88 15.50 -20.40
C GLU A 34 19.02 14.24 -20.40
N GLN A 35 19.11 13.49 -21.47
CA GLN A 35 18.41 12.20 -21.57
C GLN A 35 19.23 11.18 -22.34
N GLN A 36 19.16 9.95 -21.85
CA GLN A 36 19.71 8.77 -22.52
C GLN A 36 18.69 7.63 -22.38
N GLY A 37 18.43 6.92 -23.43
CA GLY A 37 17.54 5.78 -23.42
C GLY A 37 17.98 4.73 -24.41
N ARG A 38 17.93 3.47 -24.01
CA ARG A 38 18.31 2.34 -24.84
C ARG A 38 17.32 1.20 -24.64
N MET A 39 17.01 0.53 -25.72
CA MET A 39 16.13 -0.63 -25.72
C MET A 39 16.70 -1.73 -26.63
N VAL A 40 16.63 -2.96 -26.15
CA VAL A 40 16.98 -4.15 -26.89
C VAL A 40 15.75 -5.01 -27.04
N ILE A 41 15.40 -5.35 -28.27
CA ILE A 41 14.27 -6.23 -28.61
C ILE A 41 14.84 -7.54 -29.10
N ASP A 42 14.32 -8.66 -28.58
CA ASP A 42 14.54 -9.97 -29.18
C ASP A 42 13.54 -10.16 -30.31
N PRO A 43 14.01 -10.21 -31.57
CA PRO A 43 13.11 -10.35 -32.72
C PRO A 43 12.41 -11.71 -32.79
N ALA A 44 12.99 -12.75 -32.17
CA ALA A 44 12.40 -14.10 -32.17
C ALA A 44 11.22 -14.19 -31.18
N LEU A 45 11.30 -13.45 -30.05
CA LEU A 45 10.28 -13.41 -29.03
C LEU A 45 9.33 -12.22 -29.22
N GLY A 46 9.71 -11.21 -29.99
CA GLY A 46 8.93 -9.99 -30.19
C GLY A 46 8.80 -9.14 -28.91
N VAL A 47 9.69 -9.31 -27.93
CA VAL A 47 9.64 -8.64 -26.63
C VAL A 47 10.91 -7.83 -26.36
N VAL A 48 10.79 -6.82 -25.52
CA VAL A 48 11.92 -6.07 -24.99
C VAL A 48 12.64 -6.96 -23.97
N THR A 49 13.91 -7.27 -24.22
CA THR A 49 14.75 -8.06 -23.30
C THR A 49 15.55 -7.21 -22.35
N SER A 50 15.86 -5.97 -22.72
CA SER A 50 16.38 -4.98 -21.78
C SER A 50 16.03 -3.58 -22.22
N SER A 51 15.83 -2.72 -21.27
CA SER A 51 15.74 -1.27 -21.49
C SER A 51 16.43 -0.54 -20.35
N SER A 52 17.00 0.60 -20.65
CA SER A 52 17.51 1.53 -19.66
C SER A 52 17.21 2.95 -20.11
N PHE A 53 16.95 3.81 -19.16
CA PHE A 53 16.82 5.25 -19.39
C PHE A 53 17.45 6.02 -18.24
N ALA A 54 17.94 7.20 -18.53
CA ALA A 54 18.43 8.17 -17.56
C ALA A 54 18.04 9.57 -18.02
N LEU A 55 17.42 10.33 -17.14
CA LEU A 55 17.01 11.72 -17.34
C LEU A 55 17.67 12.55 -16.25
N ARG A 56 18.10 13.79 -16.57
CA ARG A 56 18.63 14.73 -15.60
C ARG A 56 18.00 16.11 -15.79
N GLY A 57 17.85 16.82 -14.68
CA GLY A 57 17.25 18.15 -14.68
C GLY A 57 15.86 18.12 -15.27
N VAL A 58 14.96 17.31 -14.70
CA VAL A 58 13.58 17.20 -15.15
C VAL A 58 12.73 18.20 -14.39
N ASP A 59 12.14 19.14 -15.10
CA ASP A 59 11.16 20.08 -14.56
C ASP A 59 9.80 19.81 -15.20
N VAL A 60 8.77 19.64 -14.36
CA VAL A 60 7.38 19.53 -14.78
C VAL A 60 6.60 20.69 -14.14
N ARG A 61 5.86 21.42 -14.93
CA ARG A 61 4.96 22.49 -14.46
C ARG A 61 3.54 22.18 -14.91
N SER A 62 2.63 22.31 -13.99
CA SER A 62 1.21 22.17 -14.27
C SER A 62 0.50 23.43 -13.79
N ASP A 63 -0.09 24.14 -14.73
CA ASP A 63 -0.75 25.42 -14.50
C ASP A 63 -2.21 25.34 -14.89
N SER A 64 -3.08 25.81 -14.03
CA SER A 64 -4.49 26.04 -14.29
C SER A 64 -4.93 27.41 -13.71
N GLU A 65 -6.18 27.77 -13.88
CA GLU A 65 -6.74 28.96 -13.25
C GLU A 65 -6.86 28.87 -11.72
N LEU A 66 -6.76 27.67 -11.15
CA LEU A 66 -7.01 27.40 -9.73
C LEU A 66 -5.80 26.79 -9.01
N ASP A 67 -4.85 26.24 -9.73
CA ASP A 67 -3.76 25.45 -9.16
C ASP A 67 -2.49 25.58 -10.01
N HIS A 68 -1.37 25.82 -9.34
CA HIS A 68 -0.05 25.88 -9.92
C HIS A 68 0.85 24.89 -9.19
N SER A 69 1.43 23.97 -9.94
CA SER A 69 2.38 23.04 -9.37
C SER A 69 3.65 22.92 -10.18
N ARG A 70 4.76 22.78 -9.48
CA ARG A 70 6.06 22.51 -10.06
C ARG A 70 6.66 21.29 -9.39
N THR A 71 7.11 20.33 -10.21
CA THR A 71 7.87 19.19 -9.78
C THR A 71 9.23 19.20 -10.44
N HIS A 72 10.29 19.06 -9.66
CA HIS A 72 11.66 18.98 -10.12
C HIS A 72 12.26 17.63 -9.70
N TYR A 73 13.11 17.06 -10.56
CA TYR A 73 13.97 15.92 -10.24
C TYR A 73 15.38 16.25 -10.71
N ASP A 74 16.38 16.06 -9.85
CA ASP A 74 17.78 16.14 -10.23
C ASP A 74 18.11 15.03 -11.24
N SER A 75 17.67 13.82 -10.95
CA SER A 75 17.80 12.68 -11.85
C SER A 75 16.63 11.71 -11.72
N TYR A 76 16.35 10.99 -12.82
CA TYR A 76 15.42 9.88 -12.87
C TYR A 76 15.96 8.81 -13.81
N ALA A 77 16.23 7.62 -13.32
CA ALA A 77 16.77 6.52 -14.09
C ALA A 77 16.00 5.23 -13.83
N GLY A 78 16.00 4.34 -14.80
CA GLY A 78 15.38 3.04 -14.64
C GLY A 78 15.96 2.01 -15.62
N GLU A 79 15.84 0.76 -15.22
CA GLU A 79 16.29 -0.40 -15.97
C GLU A 79 15.24 -1.50 -15.94
N THR A 80 15.12 -2.21 -17.02
CA THR A 80 14.31 -3.44 -17.12
C THR A 80 15.13 -4.50 -17.80
N ALA A 81 15.13 -5.71 -17.26
CA ALA A 81 15.73 -6.87 -17.87
C ALA A 81 14.74 -8.03 -17.91
N ALA A 82 14.71 -8.76 -19.02
CA ALA A 82 13.90 -9.95 -19.17
C ALA A 82 14.78 -11.11 -19.63
N THR A 83 14.70 -12.24 -18.93
CA THR A 83 15.44 -13.46 -19.23
C THR A 83 14.48 -14.62 -19.43
N PRO A 84 14.78 -15.56 -20.36
CA PRO A 84 13.93 -16.75 -20.54
C PRO A 84 13.80 -17.58 -19.27
N ALA A 85 12.57 -17.94 -18.92
CA ALA A 85 12.23 -18.84 -17.80
C ALA A 85 11.81 -20.25 -18.27
N GLY A 86 11.88 -20.52 -19.58
CA GLY A 86 11.37 -21.75 -20.21
C GLY A 86 9.90 -21.65 -20.61
N ASN A 87 9.47 -22.53 -21.51
CA ASN A 87 8.07 -22.62 -21.98
C ASN A 87 7.49 -21.29 -22.51
N GLY A 88 8.30 -20.43 -23.12
CA GLY A 88 7.88 -19.13 -23.62
C GLY A 88 7.64 -18.07 -22.54
N ARG A 89 7.95 -18.37 -21.30
CA ARG A 89 7.83 -17.44 -20.15
C ARG A 89 9.14 -16.70 -19.90
N LEU A 90 9.04 -15.57 -19.20
CA LEU A 90 10.16 -14.69 -18.88
C LEU A 90 10.23 -14.43 -17.37
N ASN A 91 11.46 -14.29 -16.86
CA ASN A 91 11.71 -13.60 -15.61
C ASN A 91 12.02 -12.14 -15.95
N ILE A 92 11.28 -11.23 -15.33
CA ILE A 92 11.41 -9.79 -15.60
C ILE A 92 11.83 -9.12 -14.30
N THR A 93 12.89 -8.33 -14.36
CA THR A 93 13.32 -7.45 -13.27
C THR A 93 13.23 -6.01 -13.71
N GLN A 94 12.79 -5.15 -12.83
CA GLN A 94 12.70 -3.71 -13.07
C GLN A 94 13.24 -2.95 -11.87
N SER A 95 14.01 -1.90 -12.12
CA SER A 95 14.40 -0.93 -11.11
C SER A 95 14.20 0.48 -11.61
N ALA A 96 13.88 1.39 -10.70
CA ALA A 96 13.81 2.82 -10.97
C ALA A 96 14.33 3.60 -9.76
N ARG A 97 14.97 4.75 -10.01
CA ARG A 97 15.47 5.65 -8.98
C ARG A 97 15.32 7.09 -9.42
N ALA A 98 14.76 7.90 -8.54
CA ALA A 98 14.73 9.34 -8.68
C ALA A 98 15.50 9.99 -7.53
N GLU A 99 16.22 11.06 -7.81
CA GLU A 99 16.97 11.83 -6.81
C GLU A 99 16.58 13.31 -6.88
N GLY A 100 16.60 13.96 -5.71
CA GLY A 100 16.33 15.38 -5.59
C GLY A 100 14.94 15.79 -6.02
N MET A 101 13.91 14.98 -5.70
CA MET A 101 12.54 15.34 -5.99
C MET A 101 12.09 16.49 -5.10
N ALA A 102 11.58 17.55 -5.73
CA ALA A 102 10.94 18.67 -5.06
C ALA A 102 9.60 18.97 -5.76
N VAL A 103 8.54 19.06 -4.97
CA VAL A 103 7.20 19.46 -5.43
C VAL A 103 6.79 20.70 -4.69
N HIS A 104 6.41 21.73 -5.43
CA HIS A 104 5.78 22.93 -4.91
C HIS A 104 4.38 23.03 -5.49
N SER A 105 3.39 23.31 -4.65
CA SER A 105 2.01 23.49 -5.10
C SER A 105 1.38 24.70 -4.42
N GLU A 106 0.77 25.55 -5.21
CA GLU A 106 0.00 26.72 -4.80
C GLU A 106 -1.41 26.62 -5.38
N THR A 107 -2.39 26.95 -4.56
CA THR A 107 -3.80 27.01 -4.96
C THR A 107 -4.34 28.35 -4.47
N ASP A 108 -5.11 29.08 -5.27
CA ASP A 108 -5.55 30.44 -4.99
C ASP A 108 -6.18 30.63 -3.59
N ASP A 109 -6.94 29.67 -3.12
CA ASP A 109 -7.68 29.72 -1.85
C ASP A 109 -7.10 28.83 -0.74
N LYS A 110 -5.91 28.22 -0.93
CA LYS A 110 -5.30 27.31 0.03
C LYS A 110 -3.83 27.67 0.24
N PRO A 111 -3.30 27.40 1.43
CA PRO A 111 -1.87 27.60 1.66
C PRO A 111 -1.06 26.66 0.77
N SER A 112 0.08 27.16 0.31
CA SER A 112 1.06 26.40 -0.45
C SER A 112 1.63 25.25 0.37
N PHE A 113 2.08 24.21 -0.32
CA PHE A 113 2.86 23.15 0.30
C PHE A 113 4.12 22.83 -0.52
N ASP A 114 5.16 22.46 0.19
CA ASP A 114 6.41 21.97 -0.35
C ASP A 114 6.65 20.54 0.10
N LEU A 115 6.88 19.63 -0.83
CA LEU A 115 7.33 18.27 -0.57
C LEU A 115 8.72 18.10 -1.17
N THR A 116 9.67 17.65 -0.35
CA THR A 116 10.98 17.24 -0.84
C THR A 116 11.23 15.80 -0.49
N VAL A 117 11.86 15.04 -1.40
CA VAL A 117 12.27 13.66 -1.22
C VAL A 117 13.68 13.51 -1.79
N ARG A 118 14.65 13.11 -0.97
CA ARG A 118 16.02 12.97 -1.46
C ARG A 118 16.16 11.84 -2.46
N THR A 119 15.58 10.68 -2.14
CA THR A 119 15.64 9.50 -3.02
C THR A 119 14.29 8.80 -3.04
N LEU A 120 13.81 8.50 -4.23
CA LEU A 120 12.75 7.53 -4.49
C LEU A 120 13.37 6.35 -5.21
N SER A 121 13.13 5.13 -4.78
CA SER A 121 13.53 3.94 -5.52
C SER A 121 12.43 2.91 -5.56
N GLY A 122 12.37 2.20 -6.68
CA GLY A 122 11.44 1.11 -6.91
C GLY A 122 12.17 -0.08 -7.49
N HIS A 123 11.79 -1.27 -7.04
CA HIS A 123 12.26 -2.53 -7.57
C HIS A 123 11.08 -3.47 -7.76
N GLY A 124 11.07 -4.20 -8.87
CA GLY A 124 10.03 -5.17 -9.17
C GLY A 124 10.58 -6.41 -9.85
N ASP A 125 10.06 -7.56 -9.46
CA ASP A 125 10.38 -8.86 -10.04
C ASP A 125 9.11 -9.59 -10.43
N LEU A 126 9.10 -10.18 -11.62
CA LEU A 126 8.09 -11.14 -12.05
C LEU A 126 8.78 -12.42 -12.49
N SER A 127 8.44 -13.55 -11.90
CA SER A 127 8.99 -14.85 -12.26
C SER A 127 8.01 -15.66 -13.10
N GLY A 128 8.49 -16.20 -14.22
CA GLY A 128 7.66 -17.01 -15.11
C GLY A 128 6.50 -16.22 -15.74
N ALA A 129 6.70 -14.96 -16.10
CA ALA A 129 5.69 -14.11 -16.72
C ALA A 129 5.36 -14.54 -18.14
N ASP A 130 4.07 -14.54 -18.48
CA ASP A 130 3.60 -14.68 -19.87
C ASP A 130 3.67 -13.31 -20.56
N PRO A 131 4.51 -13.14 -21.62
CA PRO A 131 4.70 -11.85 -22.26
C PRO A 131 3.42 -11.28 -22.88
N ALA A 132 2.56 -12.13 -23.44
CA ALA A 132 1.34 -11.70 -24.09
C ALA A 132 0.29 -11.24 -23.06
N ARG A 133 0.24 -11.88 -21.90
CA ARG A 133 -0.59 -11.46 -20.77
C ARG A 133 -0.06 -10.17 -20.13
N ALA A 134 1.25 -10.07 -19.94
CA ALA A 134 1.90 -8.86 -19.43
C ALA A 134 1.59 -7.63 -20.30
N ALA A 135 1.69 -7.78 -21.63
CA ALA A 135 1.33 -6.71 -22.56
C ALA A 135 -0.16 -6.31 -22.46
N ARG A 136 -1.06 -7.27 -22.27
CA ARG A 136 -2.50 -7.01 -22.09
C ARG A 136 -2.78 -6.32 -20.75
N VAL A 137 -2.14 -6.76 -19.66
CA VAL A 137 -2.23 -6.11 -18.35
C VAL A 137 -1.82 -4.65 -18.47
N PHE A 138 -0.65 -4.39 -19.06
CA PHE A 138 -0.16 -3.03 -19.26
C PHE A 138 -1.16 -2.17 -20.07
N ALA A 139 -1.59 -2.65 -21.23
CA ALA A 139 -2.52 -1.91 -22.08
C ALA A 139 -3.85 -1.62 -21.39
N THR A 140 -4.38 -2.58 -20.62
CA THR A 140 -5.64 -2.42 -19.89
C THR A 140 -5.48 -1.48 -18.69
N SER A 141 -4.34 -1.57 -17.95
CA SER A 141 -4.05 -0.67 -16.84
C SER A 141 -3.92 0.78 -17.30
N VAL A 142 -3.25 1.03 -18.42
CA VAL A 142 -3.19 2.39 -19.01
C VAL A 142 -4.58 2.93 -19.32
N LYS A 143 -5.49 2.11 -19.88
CA LYS A 143 -6.88 2.53 -20.13
C LYS A 143 -7.63 2.84 -18.83
N LEU A 144 -7.48 1.99 -17.79
CA LEU A 144 -8.12 2.21 -16.49
C LEU A 144 -7.61 3.46 -15.79
N VAL A 145 -6.29 3.69 -15.82
CA VAL A 145 -5.69 4.91 -15.27
C VAL A 145 -6.18 6.14 -16.02
N ALA A 146 -6.20 6.12 -17.34
CA ALA A 146 -6.73 7.21 -18.15
C ALA A 146 -8.22 7.48 -17.85
N ALA A 147 -9.04 6.42 -17.72
CA ALA A 147 -10.44 6.56 -17.33
C ALA A 147 -10.60 7.10 -15.88
N ALA A 148 -9.77 6.64 -14.94
CA ALA A 148 -9.77 7.13 -13.56
C ALA A 148 -9.34 8.60 -13.49
N MET A 149 -8.33 9.02 -14.24
CA MET A 149 -7.91 10.42 -14.34
C MET A 149 -9.01 11.29 -14.95
N ALA A 150 -9.68 10.80 -16.02
CA ALA A 150 -10.82 11.50 -16.61
C ALA A 150 -11.99 11.61 -15.63
N ALA A 151 -12.27 10.56 -14.84
CA ALA A 151 -13.29 10.58 -13.79
C ALA A 151 -12.89 11.50 -12.61
N ALA A 152 -11.63 11.48 -12.16
CA ALA A 152 -11.12 12.35 -11.11
C ALA A 152 -11.22 13.83 -11.51
N SER A 153 -11.02 14.14 -12.79
CA SER A 153 -11.19 15.51 -13.29
C SER A 153 -12.63 16.02 -13.19
N THR A 154 -13.61 15.12 -13.10
CA THR A 154 -15.03 15.47 -12.88
C THR A 154 -15.40 15.53 -11.38
N MET A 155 -14.52 15.06 -10.48
CA MET A 155 -14.78 14.93 -9.03
C MET A 155 -14.55 16.22 -8.23
N ASN A 156 -14.18 17.34 -8.82
CA ASN A 156 -14.10 18.63 -8.12
C ASN A 156 -15.45 19.23 -7.71
N THR A 157 -16.54 18.49 -7.90
CA THR A 157 -17.84 18.78 -7.28
C THR A 157 -17.95 18.02 -5.95
N PRO A 158 -18.58 18.59 -4.89
CA PRO A 158 -18.93 17.86 -3.69
C PRO A 158 -19.74 16.62 -4.08
N HIS A 159 -19.10 15.48 -4.05
CA HIS A 159 -19.69 14.24 -4.57
C HIS A 159 -20.67 13.70 -3.52
N ASP A 160 -21.88 13.43 -3.92
CA ASP A 160 -22.72 12.48 -3.22
C ASP A 160 -21.97 11.14 -3.29
N PRO A 161 -21.52 10.55 -2.16
CA PRO A 161 -20.78 9.28 -2.17
C PRO A 161 -21.56 8.13 -2.83
N LYS A 162 -22.85 8.34 -3.12
CA LYS A 162 -23.69 7.41 -3.88
C LYS A 162 -23.51 7.50 -5.41
N GLN A 163 -22.76 8.48 -5.91
CA GLN A 163 -22.53 8.72 -7.34
C GLN A 163 -21.06 8.54 -7.73
N ALA A 164 -20.36 7.54 -7.15
CA ALA A 164 -19.06 7.15 -7.68
C ALA A 164 -19.19 6.89 -9.20
N PRO A 165 -18.25 7.40 -10.03
CA PRO A 165 -18.32 7.18 -11.47
C PRO A 165 -18.38 5.67 -11.72
N PRO A 166 -19.20 5.23 -12.70
CA PRO A 166 -19.33 3.81 -12.98
C PRO A 166 -17.96 3.27 -13.39
N MET A 167 -17.46 2.31 -12.61
CA MET A 167 -16.24 1.59 -12.94
C MET A 167 -16.44 0.93 -14.32
N ASP A 168 -15.46 1.06 -15.20
CA ASP A 168 -15.47 0.30 -16.47
C ASP A 168 -15.28 -1.20 -16.17
N ARG A 169 -16.41 -1.86 -15.96
CA ARG A 169 -16.48 -3.28 -15.58
C ARG A 169 -15.87 -4.18 -16.65
N GLU A 170 -15.99 -3.80 -17.93
CA GLU A 170 -15.41 -4.56 -19.02
C GLU A 170 -13.88 -4.48 -19.00
N ALA A 171 -13.32 -3.30 -18.78
CA ALA A 171 -11.88 -3.13 -18.61
C ALA A 171 -11.35 -3.85 -17.36
N VAL A 172 -12.09 -3.81 -16.24
CA VAL A 172 -11.72 -4.57 -15.02
C VAL A 172 -11.75 -6.07 -15.30
N ARG A 173 -12.79 -6.58 -15.97
CA ARG A 173 -12.87 -7.99 -16.34
C ARG A 173 -11.73 -8.40 -17.28
N ALA A 174 -11.40 -7.58 -18.28
CA ALA A 174 -10.27 -7.82 -19.18
C ALA A 174 -8.95 -7.86 -18.43
N LEU A 175 -8.78 -7.01 -17.41
CA LEU A 175 -7.62 -7.02 -16.53
C LEU A 175 -7.55 -8.31 -15.71
N LEU A 176 -8.65 -8.72 -15.08
CA LEU A 176 -8.70 -9.97 -14.30
C LEU A 176 -8.35 -11.20 -15.14
N VAL A 177 -8.89 -11.28 -16.38
CA VAL A 177 -8.53 -12.35 -17.31
C VAL A 177 -7.04 -12.31 -17.70
N ALA A 178 -6.47 -11.12 -17.84
CA ALA A 178 -5.07 -10.98 -18.18
C ALA A 178 -4.14 -11.26 -16.97
N LEU A 179 -4.59 -11.02 -15.75
CA LEU A 179 -3.85 -11.34 -14.51
C LEU A 179 -3.86 -12.83 -14.18
N ASP A 180 -4.87 -13.58 -14.66
CA ASP A 180 -4.92 -15.01 -14.47
C ASP A 180 -3.72 -15.70 -15.14
N ASP A 181 -2.93 -16.46 -14.36
CA ASP A 181 -1.68 -17.11 -14.81
C ASP A 181 -0.66 -16.14 -15.47
N LEU A 182 -0.68 -14.85 -15.05
CA LEU A 182 0.27 -13.86 -15.56
C LEU A 182 1.72 -14.24 -15.25
N ALA A 183 1.99 -14.63 -14.00
CA ALA A 183 3.30 -15.00 -13.50
C ALA A 183 3.17 -15.99 -12.34
N ALA A 184 4.24 -16.77 -12.09
CA ALA A 184 4.29 -17.66 -10.93
C ALA A 184 4.46 -16.90 -9.62
N SER A 185 5.20 -15.80 -9.65
CA SER A 185 5.33 -14.88 -8.53
C SER A 185 5.61 -13.47 -9.01
N GLY A 186 5.29 -12.49 -8.17
CA GLY A 186 5.60 -11.08 -8.37
C GLY A 186 5.96 -10.41 -7.05
N ARG A 187 6.93 -9.51 -7.09
CA ARG A 187 7.29 -8.63 -5.98
C ARG A 187 7.49 -7.22 -6.49
N ILE A 188 7.03 -6.26 -5.72
CA ILE A 188 7.30 -4.83 -5.94
C ILE A 188 7.70 -4.25 -4.59
N GLU A 189 8.76 -3.48 -4.58
CA GLU A 189 9.23 -2.72 -3.41
C GLU A 189 9.49 -1.27 -3.84
N GLU A 190 8.94 -0.33 -3.09
CA GLU A 190 9.15 1.10 -3.30
C GLU A 190 9.62 1.72 -1.99
N THR A 191 10.60 2.61 -2.07
CA THR A 191 11.14 3.33 -0.93
C THR A 191 11.27 4.81 -1.23
N ALA A 192 11.08 5.62 -0.19
CA ALA A 192 11.33 7.05 -0.21
C ALA A 192 12.18 7.41 1.02
N ASP A 193 13.31 8.10 0.79
CA ASP A 193 14.24 8.50 1.84
C ASP A 193 14.31 10.01 1.97
N ASP A 194 14.46 10.46 3.23
CA ASP A 194 14.57 11.87 3.62
C ASP A 194 13.49 12.74 3.01
N MET A 195 12.27 12.48 3.44
CA MET A 195 11.09 13.24 3.05
C MET A 195 10.88 14.42 4.00
N SER A 196 10.51 15.58 3.45
CA SER A 196 10.01 16.73 4.22
C SER A 196 8.80 17.31 3.52
N LEU A 197 7.72 17.46 4.27
CA LEU A 197 6.49 18.13 3.84
C LEU A 197 6.30 19.39 4.69
N ARG A 198 6.24 20.56 4.04
CA ARG A 198 5.99 21.85 4.67
C ARG A 198 4.72 22.46 4.13
N GLY A 199 3.90 22.98 4.99
CA GLY A 199 2.66 23.68 4.64
C GLY A 199 1.85 24.01 5.88
N LEU A 200 0.98 25.04 5.82
CA LEU A 200 0.13 25.45 6.94
C LEU A 200 0.93 25.76 8.22
N ASP A 201 2.12 26.34 8.12
CA ASP A 201 3.04 26.59 9.25
C ASP A 201 3.47 25.30 9.99
N GLN A 202 3.37 24.17 9.32
CA GLN A 202 3.75 22.87 9.83
C GLN A 202 4.82 22.22 8.97
N GLU A 203 5.70 21.46 9.63
CA GLU A 203 6.69 20.64 8.97
C GLU A 203 6.58 19.20 9.49
N VAL A 204 6.51 18.25 8.57
CA VAL A 204 6.58 16.83 8.87
C VAL A 204 7.76 16.25 8.11
N THR A 205 8.62 15.52 8.82
CA THR A 205 9.75 14.83 8.22
C THR A 205 9.63 13.32 8.41
N LEU A 206 10.22 12.59 7.48
CA LEU A 206 10.26 11.13 7.53
C LEU A 206 11.59 10.67 6.91
N ALA A 207 12.41 9.97 7.70
CA ALA A 207 13.71 9.52 7.22
C ALA A 207 13.60 8.39 6.18
N HIS A 208 12.64 7.48 6.39
CA HIS A 208 12.42 6.36 5.46
C HIS A 208 10.96 5.93 5.44
N LEU A 209 10.43 5.72 4.23
CA LEU A 209 9.16 5.06 3.95
C LEU A 209 9.41 3.92 2.98
N GLY A 210 8.96 2.72 3.32
CA GLY A 210 9.02 1.54 2.45
C GLY A 210 7.64 0.92 2.29
N ILE A 211 7.29 0.57 1.06
CA ILE A 211 6.09 -0.18 0.72
C ILE A 211 6.52 -1.34 -0.17
N GLY A 212 6.17 -2.56 0.22
CA GLY A 212 6.40 -3.75 -0.58
C GLY A 212 5.12 -4.52 -0.79
N MET A 213 4.97 -5.16 -1.93
CA MET A 213 3.91 -6.14 -2.21
C MET A 213 4.54 -7.39 -2.78
N GLY A 214 4.15 -8.54 -2.26
CA GLY A 214 4.53 -9.86 -2.74
C GLY A 214 3.29 -10.67 -3.10
N LEU A 215 3.36 -11.38 -4.20
CA LEU A 215 2.34 -12.30 -4.65
C LEU A 215 3.01 -13.58 -5.16
N GLU A 216 2.63 -14.71 -4.61
CA GLU A 216 3.09 -16.03 -5.04
C GLU A 216 1.90 -16.96 -5.15
N ALA A 217 1.94 -17.87 -6.12
CA ALA A 217 0.87 -18.83 -6.32
C ALA A 217 1.39 -20.25 -6.63
N PRO A 218 2.24 -20.83 -5.74
CA PRO A 218 2.76 -22.18 -5.96
C PRO A 218 1.62 -23.19 -5.97
N GLY A 219 1.54 -23.96 -7.06
CA GLY A 219 0.46 -24.96 -7.21
C GLY A 219 -0.96 -24.35 -7.26
N GLY A 220 -1.08 -23.10 -7.60
CA GLY A 220 -2.36 -22.38 -7.67
C GLY A 220 -2.89 -21.89 -6.31
N MET A 221 -2.12 -22.03 -5.23
CA MET A 221 -2.47 -21.51 -3.90
C MET A 221 -1.85 -20.12 -3.72
N LEU A 222 -2.70 -19.11 -3.60
CA LEU A 222 -2.29 -17.74 -3.39
C LEU A 222 -1.64 -17.54 -2.02
N HIS A 223 -0.50 -16.88 -2.03
CA HIS A 223 0.11 -16.20 -0.89
C HIS A 223 0.40 -14.76 -1.29
N ALA A 224 -0.17 -13.81 -0.57
CA ALA A 224 0.06 -12.38 -0.79
C ALA A 224 0.53 -11.71 0.50
N SER A 225 1.47 -10.77 0.37
CA SER A 225 1.96 -9.96 1.48
C SER A 225 2.07 -8.50 1.08
N ILE A 226 1.88 -7.62 2.06
CA ILE A 226 2.16 -6.19 1.93
C ILE A 226 3.13 -5.82 3.06
N LYS A 227 4.26 -5.23 2.73
CA LYS A 227 5.23 -4.71 3.69
C LYS A 227 5.07 -3.21 3.80
N LEU A 228 4.97 -2.71 5.01
CA LEU A 228 4.96 -1.29 5.32
C LEU A 228 6.06 -1.01 6.32
N ALA A 229 6.94 -0.06 6.02
CA ALA A 229 8.00 0.39 6.91
C ALA A 229 8.04 1.92 6.93
N MET A 230 8.16 2.49 8.12
CA MET A 230 8.31 3.92 8.33
C MET A 230 9.35 4.12 9.43
N GLU A 231 10.32 5.01 9.20
CA GLU A 231 11.36 5.32 10.18
C GLU A 231 11.63 6.82 10.25
N GLY A 232 11.96 7.30 11.44
CA GLY A 232 12.40 8.68 11.65
C GLY A 232 11.32 9.72 11.40
N PHE A 233 10.07 9.44 11.80
CA PHE A 233 9.01 10.44 11.77
C PHE A 233 9.34 11.60 12.71
N GLY A 234 9.26 12.83 12.21
CA GLY A 234 9.45 14.06 12.94
C GLY A 234 8.35 15.08 12.65
N ALA A 235 7.89 15.74 13.69
CA ALA A 235 6.93 16.84 13.62
C ALA A 235 7.31 17.87 14.70
N PRO A 236 8.22 18.82 14.38
CA PRO A 236 8.78 19.76 15.36
C PRO A 236 7.77 20.60 16.14
N GLN A 237 6.59 20.83 15.54
CA GLN A 237 5.49 21.56 16.16
C GLN A 237 4.69 20.77 17.20
N LEU A 238 4.93 19.45 17.33
CA LEU A 238 4.26 18.66 18.36
C LEU A 238 4.69 19.11 19.76
N PRO A 239 3.75 19.32 20.68
CA PRO A 239 4.08 19.61 22.07
C PRO A 239 5.00 18.53 22.68
N GLU A 240 5.99 18.94 23.48
CA GLU A 240 7.02 18.07 24.04
C GLU A 240 6.43 16.87 24.82
N GLN A 241 5.28 17.06 25.45
CA GLN A 241 4.56 16.00 26.14
C GLN A 241 4.17 14.81 25.25
N TYR A 242 3.98 15.03 23.95
CA TYR A 242 3.65 13.97 22.99
C TYR A 242 4.87 13.39 22.27
N ALA A 243 6.03 14.04 22.36
CA ALA A 243 7.24 13.60 21.64
C ALA A 243 7.65 12.16 21.96
N GLY A 244 7.40 11.70 23.20
CA GLY A 244 7.70 10.33 23.62
C GLY A 244 6.76 9.26 23.07
N PHE A 245 5.59 9.64 22.53
CA PHE A 245 4.62 8.73 21.90
C PHE A 245 4.79 8.66 20.38
N VAL A 246 5.57 9.58 19.80
CA VAL A 246 5.81 9.60 18.36
C VAL A 246 6.59 8.35 17.96
N PRO A 247 6.06 7.53 17.04
CA PRO A 247 6.79 6.36 16.58
C PRO A 247 8.05 6.77 15.82
N ARG A 248 9.19 6.23 16.24
CA ARG A 248 10.46 6.35 15.51
C ARG A 248 10.57 5.33 14.39
N ARG A 249 9.89 4.17 14.59
CA ARG A 249 9.82 3.11 13.62
C ARG A 249 8.46 2.43 13.69
N ILE A 250 7.87 2.17 12.53
CA ILE A 250 6.72 1.29 12.35
C ILE A 250 7.09 0.30 11.25
N ALA A 251 6.87 -0.99 11.50
CA ALA A 251 6.91 -2.03 10.48
C ALA A 251 5.70 -2.92 10.64
N LEU A 252 5.05 -3.26 9.54
CA LEU A 252 3.85 -4.11 9.47
C LEU A 252 3.94 -4.96 8.21
N GLU A 253 3.57 -6.23 8.31
CA GLU A 253 3.50 -7.14 7.15
C GLU A 253 2.19 -7.95 7.20
N PRO A 254 1.06 -7.38 6.75
CA PRO A 254 -0.16 -8.15 6.55
C PRO A 254 0.03 -9.18 5.43
N THR A 255 -0.46 -10.40 5.70
CA THR A 255 -0.40 -11.54 4.78
C THR A 255 -1.77 -12.17 4.61
N ILE A 256 -2.01 -12.76 3.45
CA ILE A 256 -3.17 -13.60 3.17
C ILE A 256 -2.73 -14.82 2.38
N SER A 257 -3.23 -16.00 2.76
CA SER A 257 -2.90 -17.26 2.09
C SER A 257 -4.05 -18.25 2.15
N GLY A 258 -3.92 -19.35 1.41
CA GLY A 258 -4.90 -20.44 1.44
C GLY A 258 -6.08 -20.26 0.46
N ILE A 259 -5.98 -19.32 -0.49
CA ILE A 259 -7.01 -19.11 -1.51
C ILE A 259 -6.53 -19.70 -2.83
N HIS A 260 -7.31 -20.56 -3.46
CA HIS A 260 -7.04 -20.96 -4.83
C HIS A 260 -7.21 -19.78 -5.77
N THR A 261 -6.24 -19.55 -6.65
CA THR A 261 -6.30 -18.44 -7.63
C THR A 261 -7.51 -18.51 -8.53
N THR A 262 -7.94 -19.72 -8.90
CA THR A 262 -9.16 -19.97 -9.68
C THR A 262 -10.42 -19.53 -8.96
N ASP A 263 -10.52 -19.76 -7.63
CA ASP A 263 -11.69 -19.37 -6.84
C ASP A 263 -11.70 -17.87 -6.56
N LEU A 264 -10.52 -17.28 -6.32
CA LEU A 264 -10.40 -15.83 -6.23
C LEU A 264 -10.81 -15.15 -7.54
N ASN A 265 -10.32 -15.66 -8.68
CA ASN A 265 -10.70 -15.14 -9.99
C ASN A 265 -12.20 -15.27 -10.24
N ALA A 266 -12.80 -16.42 -9.90
CA ALA A 266 -14.24 -16.62 -10.00
C ALA A 266 -15.04 -15.63 -9.13
N LEU A 267 -14.58 -15.34 -7.92
CA LEU A 267 -15.20 -14.34 -7.04
C LEU A 267 -15.09 -12.93 -7.64
N LEU A 268 -13.90 -12.55 -8.09
CA LEU A 268 -13.68 -11.24 -8.69
C LEU A 268 -14.49 -11.06 -9.99
N MET A 269 -14.59 -12.10 -10.83
CA MET A 269 -15.43 -12.08 -12.02
C MET A 269 -16.91 -11.94 -11.66
N ALA A 270 -17.39 -12.67 -10.65
CA ALA A 270 -18.78 -12.52 -10.19
C ALA A 270 -19.08 -11.11 -9.66
N ALA A 271 -18.10 -10.46 -9.02
CA ALA A 271 -18.24 -9.08 -8.55
C ALA A 271 -18.33 -8.05 -9.67
N THR A 272 -17.88 -8.39 -10.89
CA THR A 272 -18.00 -7.51 -12.08
C THR A 272 -19.33 -7.67 -12.83
N GLU A 273 -20.18 -8.63 -12.45
CA GLU A 273 -21.50 -8.80 -13.07
C GLU A 273 -22.42 -7.59 -12.80
N PRO A 274 -23.31 -7.22 -13.73
CA PRO A 274 -24.26 -6.12 -13.55
C PRO A 274 -25.15 -6.30 -12.32
N ASP A 275 -25.54 -7.54 -12.03
CA ASP A 275 -26.44 -7.92 -10.93
C ASP A 275 -25.67 -8.43 -9.70
N ALA A 276 -24.37 -8.08 -9.58
CA ALA A 276 -23.56 -8.50 -8.47
C ALA A 276 -24.20 -8.06 -7.14
N ASN A 277 -24.54 -9.05 -6.33
CA ASN A 277 -25.07 -8.85 -4.99
C ASN A 277 -24.54 -9.97 -4.06
N PRO A 278 -24.61 -9.81 -2.75
CA PRO A 278 -24.07 -10.79 -1.81
C PRO A 278 -24.62 -12.21 -2.00
N GLN A 279 -25.86 -12.36 -2.44
CA GLN A 279 -26.48 -13.68 -2.66
C GLN A 279 -25.93 -14.36 -3.91
N ALA A 280 -25.75 -13.59 -5.01
CA ALA A 280 -25.13 -14.09 -6.24
C ALA A 280 -23.66 -14.49 -6.03
N MET A 281 -22.94 -13.80 -5.13
CA MET A 281 -21.54 -14.07 -4.81
C MET A 281 -21.37 -15.22 -3.81
N ALA A 282 -22.41 -15.62 -3.06
CA ALA A 282 -22.32 -16.63 -2.01
C ALA A 282 -21.66 -17.96 -2.45
N PRO A 283 -21.94 -18.54 -3.63
CA PRO A 283 -21.29 -19.75 -4.08
C PRO A 283 -19.78 -19.59 -4.33
N ALA A 284 -19.35 -18.43 -4.83
CA ALA A 284 -17.93 -18.14 -5.05
C ALA A 284 -17.22 -17.93 -3.71
N ILE A 285 -17.85 -17.21 -2.78
CA ILE A 285 -17.35 -17.05 -1.42
C ILE A 285 -17.21 -18.41 -0.71
N ALA A 286 -18.22 -19.28 -0.83
CA ALA A 286 -18.19 -20.62 -0.21
C ALA A 286 -17.00 -21.46 -0.72
N ARG A 287 -16.66 -21.38 -2.00
CA ARG A 287 -15.50 -22.08 -2.56
C ARG A 287 -14.17 -21.64 -1.97
N ILE A 288 -14.00 -20.35 -1.70
CA ILE A 288 -12.77 -19.83 -1.07
C ILE A 288 -12.50 -20.50 0.27
N PHE A 289 -13.54 -20.92 0.99
CA PHE A 289 -13.40 -21.57 2.30
C PHE A 289 -13.43 -23.11 2.23
N ALA A 290 -13.67 -23.73 1.06
CA ALA A 290 -13.89 -25.17 0.94
C ALA A 290 -12.64 -26.00 1.26
N ASP A 291 -11.45 -25.53 0.85
CA ASP A 291 -10.20 -26.29 0.92
C ASP A 291 -9.33 -25.91 2.14
N GLY A 292 -9.97 -25.82 3.29
CA GLY A 292 -9.26 -25.59 4.56
C GLY A 292 -9.26 -24.14 5.04
N GLY A 293 -9.90 -23.23 4.27
CA GLY A 293 -10.12 -21.85 4.67
C GLY A 293 -8.96 -20.91 4.31
N VAL A 294 -9.15 -19.64 4.65
CA VAL A 294 -8.22 -18.56 4.40
C VAL A 294 -7.43 -18.25 5.66
N THR A 295 -6.14 -18.08 5.54
CA THR A 295 -5.29 -17.59 6.63
C THR A 295 -4.96 -16.13 6.37
N VAL A 296 -5.25 -15.28 7.35
CA VAL A 296 -4.87 -13.87 7.37
C VAL A 296 -3.84 -13.69 8.48
N GLY A 297 -2.69 -13.16 8.14
CA GLY A 297 -1.60 -12.89 9.07
C GLY A 297 -1.33 -11.39 9.20
N LEU A 298 -0.72 -11.03 10.30
CA LEU A 298 -0.01 -9.78 10.44
C LEU A 298 1.36 -10.13 11.04
N GLU A 299 2.35 -10.16 10.19
CA GLU A 299 3.71 -10.53 10.52
C GLU A 299 4.57 -9.29 10.76
N ASN A 300 5.69 -9.48 11.43
CA ASN A 300 6.70 -8.43 11.59
C ASN A 300 6.15 -7.10 12.14
N VAL A 301 5.13 -7.16 13.01
CA VAL A 301 4.66 -5.96 13.71
C VAL A 301 5.79 -5.43 14.59
N ARG A 302 6.19 -4.19 14.35
CA ARG A 302 7.15 -3.48 15.19
C ARG A 302 6.78 -2.01 15.25
N ILE A 303 6.60 -1.50 16.45
CA ILE A 303 6.35 -0.09 16.73
C ILE A 303 7.35 0.32 17.80
N GLU A 304 8.23 1.24 17.47
CA GLU A 304 9.22 1.79 18.39
C GLU A 304 8.95 3.27 18.62
N THR A 305 8.87 3.66 19.86
CA THR A 305 8.87 5.06 20.29
C THR A 305 10.21 5.40 20.93
N GLY A 306 10.30 6.53 21.65
CA GLY A 306 11.52 6.88 22.39
C GLY A 306 11.92 5.88 23.46
N GLU A 307 10.97 5.25 24.13
CA GLU A 307 11.18 4.45 25.33
C GLU A 307 10.53 3.07 25.27
N THR A 308 9.61 2.86 24.32
CA THR A 308 8.79 1.65 24.24
C THR A 308 8.96 0.98 22.90
N THR A 309 9.14 -0.32 22.90
CA THR A 309 9.04 -1.15 21.70
C THR A 309 7.91 -2.14 21.85
N LEU A 310 7.00 -2.15 20.89
CA LEU A 310 5.99 -3.19 20.70
C LEU A 310 6.37 -4.02 19.48
N SER A 311 6.38 -5.34 19.63
CA SER A 311 6.58 -6.27 18.50
C SER A 311 5.61 -7.43 18.59
N GLY A 312 5.32 -8.08 17.46
CA GLY A 312 4.43 -9.22 17.49
C GLY A 312 4.12 -9.79 16.11
N ALA A 313 3.30 -10.83 16.15
CA ALA A 313 2.70 -11.45 14.97
C ALA A 313 1.33 -12.01 15.35
N THR A 314 0.45 -12.07 14.38
CA THR A 314 -0.86 -12.73 14.52
C THR A 314 -1.17 -13.56 13.29
N GLU A 315 -1.86 -14.67 13.50
CA GLU A 315 -2.38 -15.52 12.46
C GLU A 315 -3.84 -15.88 12.78
N VAL A 316 -4.73 -15.67 11.82
CA VAL A 316 -6.16 -15.93 11.94
C VAL A 316 -6.56 -16.84 10.78
N LYS A 317 -7.06 -18.02 11.09
CA LYS A 317 -7.64 -18.94 10.13
C LYS A 317 -9.14 -18.73 10.07
N LEU A 318 -9.65 -18.46 8.88
CA LEU A 318 -11.05 -18.30 8.55
C LEU A 318 -11.53 -19.60 7.88
N SER A 319 -12.35 -20.39 8.56
CA SER A 319 -12.92 -21.64 8.04
C SER A 319 -14.31 -21.42 7.41
N GLY A 320 -14.82 -20.20 7.45
CA GLY A 320 -16.10 -19.76 6.90
C GLY A 320 -16.34 -18.27 7.21
N PRO A 321 -17.43 -17.68 6.69
CA PRO A 321 -17.71 -16.26 6.85
C PRO A 321 -17.84 -15.77 8.31
N GLN A 322 -18.14 -16.68 9.23
CA GLN A 322 -18.32 -16.36 10.67
C GLN A 322 -17.51 -17.26 11.59
N THR A 323 -16.73 -18.18 11.02
CA THR A 323 -15.96 -19.17 11.76
C THR A 323 -14.49 -18.86 11.64
N TRP A 324 -13.86 -18.47 12.74
CA TRP A 324 -12.47 -18.08 12.77
C TRP A 324 -11.79 -18.49 14.07
N GLN A 325 -10.54 -18.80 13.98
CA GLN A 325 -9.65 -19.10 15.10
C GLN A 325 -8.28 -18.53 14.84
N GLY A 326 -7.50 -18.27 15.88
CA GLY A 326 -6.18 -17.74 15.65
C GLY A 326 -5.34 -17.61 16.90
N VAL A 327 -4.13 -17.16 16.65
CA VAL A 327 -3.13 -16.91 17.68
C VAL A 327 -2.48 -15.54 17.42
N ALA A 328 -2.09 -14.88 18.52
CA ALA A 328 -1.25 -13.69 18.43
C ALA A 328 -0.16 -13.79 19.50
N ARG A 329 1.03 -13.31 19.17
CA ARG A 329 2.14 -13.13 20.08
C ARG A 329 2.54 -11.68 20.09
N ILE A 330 2.49 -11.07 21.25
CA ILE A 330 2.84 -9.67 21.42
C ILE A 330 3.93 -9.59 22.48
N ARG A 331 4.92 -8.76 22.26
CA ARG A 331 6.00 -8.42 23.20
C ARG A 331 6.11 -6.93 23.32
N ALA A 332 6.37 -6.45 24.52
CA ALA A 332 6.61 -5.04 24.78
C ALA A 332 7.80 -4.88 25.74
N SER A 333 8.72 -4.00 25.39
CA SER A 333 9.73 -3.46 26.30
C SER A 333 9.43 -2.00 26.62
N GLY A 334 9.91 -1.50 27.76
CA GLY A 334 9.62 -0.13 28.21
C GLY A 334 8.17 0.11 28.65
N PHE A 335 7.41 -0.95 28.91
CA PHE A 335 5.98 -0.85 29.25
C PHE A 335 5.73 -0.05 30.55
N ASP A 336 6.62 -0.13 31.52
CA ASP A 336 6.52 0.62 32.78
C ASP A 336 6.71 2.13 32.56
N ALA A 337 7.67 2.51 31.72
CA ALA A 337 7.88 3.90 31.34
C ALA A 337 6.66 4.46 30.60
N LEU A 338 6.03 3.68 29.71
CA LEU A 338 4.78 4.03 29.06
C LEU A 338 3.66 4.27 30.07
N MET A 339 3.49 3.37 31.04
CA MET A 339 2.48 3.51 32.10
C MET A 339 2.69 4.76 32.94
N ASP A 340 3.94 5.05 33.32
CA ASP A 340 4.24 6.21 34.15
C ASP A 340 4.02 7.52 33.41
N ARG A 341 4.32 7.56 32.11
CA ARG A 341 4.00 8.71 31.25
C ARG A 341 2.49 8.93 31.10
N ILE A 342 1.73 7.86 30.89
CA ILE A 342 0.26 7.94 30.78
C ILE A 342 -0.38 8.36 32.12
N LYS A 343 0.18 7.94 33.27
CA LYS A 343 -0.27 8.43 34.59
C LYS A 343 -0.01 9.92 34.77
N ALA A 344 1.07 10.43 34.23
CA ALA A 344 1.44 11.84 34.32
C ALA A 344 0.57 12.76 33.44
N ASP A 345 -0.10 12.22 32.42
CA ASP A 345 -0.97 12.98 31.52
C ASP A 345 -2.46 12.68 31.81
N PRO A 346 -3.21 13.65 32.39
CA PRO A 346 -4.64 13.47 32.69
C PRO A 346 -5.50 13.14 31.46
N THR A 347 -5.09 13.58 30.24
CA THR A 347 -5.84 13.34 29.01
C THR A 347 -5.76 11.88 28.57
N LEU A 348 -4.71 11.18 28.93
CA LEU A 348 -4.44 9.79 28.61
C LEU A 348 -4.85 8.82 29.73
N SER A 349 -5.26 9.33 30.89
CA SER A 349 -5.58 8.53 32.08
C SER A 349 -6.67 7.48 31.85
N GLN A 350 -7.55 7.68 30.88
CA GLN A 350 -8.59 6.70 30.49
C GLN A 350 -8.01 5.38 29.97
N ALA A 351 -6.77 5.36 29.48
CA ALA A 351 -6.09 4.15 29.03
C ALA A 351 -5.52 3.30 30.19
N LEU A 352 -5.33 3.88 31.38
CA LEU A 352 -4.69 3.20 32.51
C LEU A 352 -5.35 1.87 32.91
N PRO A 353 -6.69 1.75 33.03
CA PRO A 353 -7.31 0.48 33.41
C PRO A 353 -6.98 -0.66 32.44
N PHE A 354 -6.93 -0.34 31.14
CA PHE A 354 -6.57 -1.32 30.10
C PHE A 354 -5.10 -1.74 30.18
N LEU A 355 -4.20 -0.79 30.46
CA LEU A 355 -2.78 -1.09 30.60
C LEU A 355 -2.49 -1.88 31.88
N VAL A 356 -3.16 -1.59 32.99
CA VAL A 356 -3.06 -2.37 34.22
C VAL A 356 -3.53 -3.80 34.01
N LEU A 357 -4.68 -3.98 33.32
CA LEU A 357 -5.16 -5.31 32.95
C LEU A 357 -4.18 -6.03 32.04
N ALA A 358 -3.67 -5.37 30.99
CA ALA A 358 -2.70 -5.95 30.08
C ALA A 358 -1.44 -6.40 30.82
N ARG A 359 -0.91 -5.54 31.73
CA ARG A 359 0.22 -5.90 32.59
C ARG A 359 -0.06 -7.12 33.47
N GLY A 360 -1.25 -7.17 34.08
CA GLY A 360 -1.65 -8.28 34.95
C GLY A 360 -1.78 -9.63 34.22
N LEU A 361 -2.01 -9.59 32.91
CA LEU A 361 -2.10 -10.77 32.05
C LEU A 361 -0.76 -11.15 31.40
N ALA A 362 0.23 -10.27 31.45
CA ALA A 362 1.53 -10.50 30.82
C ALA A 362 2.36 -11.56 31.55
N LYS A 363 3.26 -12.20 30.81
CA LYS A 363 4.38 -12.97 31.34
C LYS A 363 5.65 -12.14 31.21
N PRO A 364 6.58 -12.23 32.17
CA PRO A 364 7.92 -11.68 31.99
C PRO A 364 8.62 -12.32 30.78
N ASP A 365 9.29 -11.53 29.97
CA ASP A 365 10.09 -11.98 28.81
C ASP A 365 11.36 -11.12 28.73
N GLY A 366 12.43 -11.57 29.39
CA GLY A 366 13.64 -10.78 29.55
C GLY A 366 13.40 -9.53 30.40
N ASP A 367 13.67 -8.38 29.81
CA ASP A 367 13.43 -7.04 30.37
C ASP A 367 12.04 -6.48 29.98
N GLY A 368 11.23 -7.28 29.30
CA GLY A 368 9.92 -6.89 28.80
C GLY A 368 8.77 -7.79 29.26
N LEU A 369 7.66 -7.64 28.59
CA LEU A 369 6.41 -8.35 28.81
C LEU A 369 5.99 -9.08 27.54
N ALA A 370 5.38 -10.27 27.68
CA ALA A 370 4.85 -11.04 26.57
C ALA A 370 3.40 -11.47 26.80
N TRP A 371 2.64 -11.53 25.72
CA TRP A 371 1.28 -12.03 25.67
C TRP A 371 1.17 -13.06 24.55
N ASP A 372 0.88 -14.32 24.92
CA ASP A 372 0.44 -15.37 24.01
C ASP A 372 -1.10 -15.39 24.04
N ILE A 373 -1.72 -15.01 22.96
CA ILE A 373 -3.17 -14.88 22.84
C ILE A 373 -3.67 -15.97 21.90
N ALA A 374 -4.68 -16.71 22.31
CA ALA A 374 -5.39 -17.65 21.45
C ALA A 374 -6.89 -17.36 21.50
N PHE A 375 -7.55 -17.50 20.37
CA PHE A 375 -8.99 -17.40 20.27
C PHE A 375 -9.53 -18.50 19.35
N ASP A 376 -10.68 -19.01 19.69
CA ASP A 376 -11.31 -20.12 18.99
C ASP A 376 -12.67 -19.74 18.39
N GLU A 377 -13.25 -20.66 17.63
CA GLU A 377 -14.53 -20.52 16.95
C GLU A 377 -15.71 -20.24 17.92
N THR A 378 -15.55 -20.56 19.20
CA THR A 378 -16.55 -20.28 20.24
C THR A 378 -16.43 -18.86 20.81
N LYS A 379 -15.54 -18.02 20.24
CA LYS A 379 -15.20 -16.68 20.71
C LYS A 379 -14.54 -16.65 22.09
N LYS A 380 -13.98 -17.78 22.50
CA LYS A 380 -13.18 -17.88 23.70
C LYS A 380 -11.83 -17.25 23.46
N VAL A 381 -11.44 -16.30 24.30
CA VAL A 381 -10.14 -15.62 24.27
C VAL A 381 -9.33 -16.05 25.48
N VAL A 382 -8.15 -16.60 25.23
CA VAL A 382 -7.19 -17.02 26.26
C VAL A 382 -5.92 -16.21 26.12
N VAL A 383 -5.48 -15.55 27.18
CA VAL A 383 -4.22 -14.80 27.22
C VAL A 383 -3.31 -15.41 28.27
N ASN A 384 -2.17 -15.90 27.86
CA ASN A 384 -1.20 -16.57 28.71
C ASN A 384 -1.81 -17.68 29.60
N GLY A 385 -2.81 -18.42 29.08
CA GLY A 385 -3.53 -19.45 29.80
C GLY A 385 -4.73 -18.95 30.62
N THR A 386 -4.95 -17.64 30.72
CA THR A 386 -6.11 -17.05 31.41
C THR A 386 -7.26 -16.86 30.46
N ASP A 387 -8.42 -17.47 30.75
CA ASP A 387 -9.63 -17.34 29.96
C ASP A 387 -10.38 -16.02 30.26
N LEU A 388 -10.38 -15.12 29.29
CA LEU A 388 -10.98 -13.79 29.41
C LEU A 388 -12.50 -13.79 29.15
N SER A 389 -13.08 -14.84 28.57
CA SER A 389 -14.52 -14.90 28.29
C SER A 389 -15.35 -14.79 29.58
N ARG A 390 -14.79 -15.23 30.71
CA ARG A 390 -15.39 -15.14 32.05
C ARG A 390 -15.34 -13.74 32.64
N ILE A 391 -14.38 -12.92 32.21
CA ILE A 391 -14.22 -11.53 32.70
C ILE A 391 -15.17 -10.60 31.96
N ALA A 392 -15.35 -10.80 30.64
CA ALA A 392 -16.26 -10.00 29.81
C ALA A 392 -17.74 -10.31 30.05
N GLY A 393 -18.08 -11.55 30.47
CA GLY A 393 -19.45 -11.98 30.74
C GLY A 393 -20.00 -11.62 32.14
N GLY A 394 -19.15 -11.14 33.06
CA GLY A 394 -19.54 -10.86 34.46
C GLY A 394 -20.31 -9.55 34.70
N GLY A 395 -20.54 -8.74 33.68
CA GLY A 395 -21.21 -7.43 33.80
C GLY A 395 -22.74 -7.41 33.56
N GLY A 396 -23.37 -8.54 33.24
CA GLY A 396 -24.72 -8.59 32.69
C GLY A 396 -25.77 -9.41 33.44
N GLN A 397 -25.60 -9.78 34.71
CA GLN A 397 -26.66 -10.39 35.50
C GLN A 397 -26.59 -9.89 36.95
N ARG A 398 -27.06 -8.68 37.19
CA ARG A 398 -27.77 -8.35 38.47
C ARG A 398 -29.17 -7.91 38.11
N GLN A 399 -30.08 -8.79 38.48
CA GLN A 399 -31.54 -8.58 38.49
C GLN A 399 -31.91 -7.33 39.29
#